data_f6ad0c969ffbabe7329d7c085cfe4b4a
#
_entry.id   f6ad0c969ffbabe7329d7c085cfe4b4a
#
_cell.length_a   1.000
_cell.length_b   1.000
_cell.length_c   1.000
_cell.angle_alpha   90.00
_cell.angle_beta   90.00
_cell.angle_gamma   90.00
#
_symmetry.space_group_name_H-M   'P 1'
#
loop_
_entity.id
_entity.type
_entity.pdbx_description
1 polymer ?
#
loop_
_entity_poly.entity_id
_entity_poly.type
_entity_poly.pdbx_seq_one_letter_code
_entity_poly.pdbx_strand_id
1 'polypeptide(L)'
;NVSLVRPCVVLGPRVSNFISRSLIRRSFYKVRGANPPMQFVHEEDVAEVFYRIVRQGKRGAFNVAGDGTMTMLDVARKVDGKVLDLPFWVLTIMGRLGWWLRITILTEADAGVLAFVRFPWVLDNSRVKRELGFTYQYTTEQALDAAIEARKPQLAGAKT
;
A
#
# COMPACT_ATOMS: atom_id res chain seq x y z
N ASN A 1 -25.78 -15.61 -3.91
CA ASN A 1 -24.58 -16.11 -3.21
C ASN A 1 -23.38 -15.29 -3.62
N VAL A 2 -22.89 -14.39 -2.73
CA VAL A 2 -21.82 -13.46 -3.05
C VAL A 2 -20.68 -13.63 -2.03
N SER A 3 -19.45 -13.60 -2.53
CA SER A 3 -18.24 -13.45 -1.72
C SER A 3 -17.58 -12.12 -2.05
N LEU A 4 -17.25 -11.36 -1.03
CA LEU A 4 -16.62 -10.05 -1.16
C LEU A 4 -15.19 -10.14 -0.64
N VAL A 5 -14.22 -9.94 -1.50
CA VAL A 5 -12.80 -9.88 -1.11
C VAL A 5 -12.39 -8.42 -0.99
N ARG A 6 -11.82 -8.06 0.16
CA ARG A 6 -11.37 -6.71 0.50
C ARG A 6 -9.87 -6.74 0.76
N PRO A 7 -9.03 -6.65 -0.28
CA PRO A 7 -7.60 -6.57 -0.08
C PRO A 7 -7.20 -5.20 0.48
N CYS A 8 -6.17 -5.16 1.32
CA CYS A 8 -5.42 -3.95 1.57
C CYS A 8 -4.62 -3.56 0.30
N VAL A 9 -3.59 -2.77 0.43
CA VAL A 9 -2.77 -2.41 -0.75
C VAL A 9 -2.05 -3.65 -1.26
N VAL A 10 -2.36 -4.02 -2.49
CA VAL A 10 -1.70 -5.14 -3.17
C VAL A 10 -0.36 -4.68 -3.73
N LEU A 11 0.69 -5.39 -3.39
CA LEU A 11 2.05 -5.20 -3.88
C LEU A 11 2.58 -6.50 -4.51
N GLY A 12 3.59 -6.37 -5.34
CA GLY A 12 4.25 -7.50 -5.99
C GLY A 12 4.98 -7.07 -7.25
N PRO A 13 5.74 -7.98 -7.85
CA PRO A 13 6.54 -7.69 -9.04
C PRO A 13 5.72 -7.19 -10.24
N ARG A 14 4.52 -7.70 -10.42
CA ARG A 14 3.64 -7.40 -11.57
C ARG A 14 2.63 -6.28 -11.29
N VAL A 15 2.46 -5.86 -10.02
CA VAL A 15 1.49 -4.84 -9.65
C VAL A 15 2.03 -3.45 -9.93
N SER A 16 1.35 -2.69 -10.79
CA SER A 16 1.65 -1.28 -11.05
C SER A 16 0.42 -0.42 -10.87
N ASN A 17 0.17 0.01 -9.64
CA ASN A 17 -0.89 0.97 -9.30
C ASN A 17 -0.29 2.26 -8.73
N PHE A 18 -1.12 3.27 -8.52
CA PHE A 18 -0.72 4.56 -7.97
C PHE A 18 0.06 4.41 -6.64
N ILE A 19 -0.46 3.62 -5.69
CA ILE A 19 0.15 3.47 -4.37
C ILE A 19 1.50 2.75 -4.48
N SER A 20 1.58 1.65 -5.24
CA SER A 20 2.83 0.92 -5.42
C SER A 20 3.92 1.78 -6.05
N ARG A 21 3.57 2.67 -7.00
CA ARG A 21 4.52 3.64 -7.56
C ARG A 21 4.93 4.70 -6.55
N SER A 22 3.99 5.17 -5.72
CA SER A 22 4.26 6.20 -4.70
C SER A 22 5.16 5.68 -3.58
N LEU A 23 5.02 4.41 -3.18
CA LEU A 23 5.83 3.78 -2.12
C LEU A 23 7.28 3.49 -2.55
N ILE A 24 7.59 3.53 -3.85
CA ILE A 24 8.93 3.25 -4.37
C ILE A 24 9.66 4.53 -4.79
N ARG A 25 9.06 5.69 -4.57
CA ARG A 25 9.70 7.00 -4.80
C ARG A 25 10.76 7.27 -3.72
N ARG A 26 11.73 8.14 -4.04
CA ARG A 26 12.77 8.56 -3.08
C ARG A 26 12.37 9.76 -2.20
N SER A 27 11.18 10.29 -2.39
CA SER A 27 10.68 11.44 -1.62
C SER A 27 9.26 11.15 -1.16
N PHE A 28 9.07 11.27 0.14
CA PHE A 28 7.79 11.02 0.81
C PHE A 28 7.35 12.26 1.57
N TYR A 29 6.05 12.45 1.64
CA TYR A 29 5.44 13.47 2.49
C TYR A 29 4.75 12.79 3.67
N LYS A 30 5.01 13.25 4.87
CA LYS A 30 4.41 12.79 6.11
C LYS A 30 3.70 13.94 6.80
N VAL A 31 2.56 13.69 7.39
CA VAL A 31 1.89 14.65 8.26
C VAL A 31 2.66 14.76 9.57
N ARG A 32 3.01 15.98 9.98
CA ARG A 32 3.67 16.25 11.25
C ARG A 32 2.88 15.66 12.40
N GLY A 33 3.56 14.89 13.27
CA GLY A 33 2.94 14.19 14.40
C GLY A 33 2.18 12.92 14.06
N ALA A 34 2.08 12.52 12.77
CA ALA A 34 1.42 11.28 12.37
C ALA A 34 2.43 10.33 11.70
N ASN A 35 2.34 9.05 12.05
CA ASN A 35 3.07 7.96 11.41
C ASN A 35 2.23 6.67 11.51
N PRO A 36 1.05 6.67 10.86
CA PRO A 36 0.09 5.59 11.01
C PRO A 36 0.63 4.26 10.46
N PRO A 37 0.24 3.13 11.08
CA PRO A 37 0.54 1.82 10.55
C PRO A 37 -0.27 1.56 9.27
N MET A 38 0.36 0.85 8.35
CA MET A 38 -0.22 0.40 7.08
C MET A 38 0.10 -1.07 6.84
N GLN A 39 -0.72 -1.73 6.04
CA GLN A 39 -0.53 -3.11 5.64
C GLN A 39 -0.49 -3.26 4.12
N PHE A 40 0.29 -4.23 3.69
CA PHE A 40 0.37 -4.65 2.30
C PHE A 40 0.09 -6.14 2.20
N VAL A 41 -0.31 -6.59 1.03
CA VAL A 41 -0.48 -8.01 0.72
C VAL A 41 0.17 -8.32 -0.62
N HIS A 42 0.82 -9.47 -0.71
CA HIS A 42 1.44 -9.91 -1.96
C HIS A 42 0.39 -10.35 -2.97
N GLU A 43 0.61 -10.06 -4.25
CA GLU A 43 -0.33 -10.41 -5.33
C GLU A 43 -0.66 -11.91 -5.41
N GLU A 44 0.32 -12.77 -5.10
CA GLU A 44 0.13 -14.21 -5.11
C GLU A 44 -0.75 -14.69 -3.96
N ASP A 45 -0.60 -14.11 -2.77
CA ASP A 45 -1.47 -14.40 -1.64
C ASP A 45 -2.93 -14.00 -1.92
N VAL A 46 -3.13 -12.86 -2.59
CA VAL A 46 -4.46 -12.43 -3.03
C VAL A 46 -5.05 -13.44 -4.00
N ALA A 47 -4.28 -13.87 -5.01
CA ALA A 47 -4.73 -14.85 -6.00
C ALA A 47 -5.11 -16.20 -5.35
N GLU A 48 -4.29 -16.69 -4.41
CA GLU A 48 -4.55 -17.93 -3.69
C GLU A 48 -5.80 -17.82 -2.80
N VAL A 49 -6.03 -16.68 -2.14
CA VAL A 49 -7.26 -16.45 -1.36
C VAL A 49 -8.49 -16.50 -2.25
N PHE A 50 -8.47 -15.84 -3.42
CA PHE A 50 -9.55 -15.92 -4.40
C PHE A 50 -9.82 -17.37 -4.83
N TYR A 51 -8.77 -18.11 -5.18
CA TYR A 51 -8.87 -19.51 -5.58
C TYR A 51 -9.54 -20.36 -4.49
N ARG A 52 -9.12 -20.21 -3.23
CA ARG A 52 -9.70 -20.97 -2.10
C ARG A 52 -11.14 -20.62 -1.84
N ILE A 53 -11.52 -19.35 -1.91
CA ILE A 53 -12.92 -18.91 -1.74
C ILE A 53 -13.81 -19.59 -2.77
N VAL A 54 -13.40 -19.57 -4.04
CA VAL A 54 -14.17 -20.20 -5.13
C VAL A 54 -14.24 -21.71 -4.97
N ARG A 55 -13.09 -22.36 -4.76
CA ARG A 55 -13.00 -23.82 -4.62
C ARG A 55 -13.78 -24.36 -3.44
N GLN A 56 -13.78 -23.67 -2.31
CA GLN A 56 -14.48 -24.08 -1.09
C GLN A 56 -15.92 -23.56 -1.01
N GLY A 57 -16.40 -22.82 -1.99
CA GLY A 57 -17.76 -22.26 -1.99
C GLY A 57 -18.04 -21.32 -0.81
N LYS A 58 -17.01 -20.66 -0.26
CA LYS A 58 -17.15 -19.79 0.92
C LYS A 58 -17.89 -18.50 0.57
N ARG A 59 -18.64 -17.97 1.52
CA ARG A 59 -19.49 -16.78 1.37
C ARG A 59 -19.18 -15.72 2.40
N GLY A 60 -19.52 -14.48 2.05
CA GLY A 60 -19.34 -13.30 2.93
C GLY A 60 -18.12 -12.47 2.62
N ALA A 61 -17.77 -11.56 3.54
CA ALA A 61 -16.67 -10.62 3.35
C ALA A 61 -15.37 -11.15 3.95
N PHE A 62 -14.30 -11.12 3.16
CA PHE A 62 -12.96 -11.56 3.54
C PHE A 62 -11.97 -10.40 3.39
N ASN A 63 -11.43 -9.93 4.50
CA ASN A 63 -10.35 -8.95 4.48
C ASN A 63 -9.03 -9.68 4.22
N VAL A 64 -8.26 -9.22 3.25
CA VAL A 64 -7.01 -9.86 2.81
C VAL A 64 -5.86 -8.88 3.01
N ALA A 65 -5.00 -9.18 3.98
CA ALA A 65 -3.85 -8.36 4.34
C ALA A 65 -2.71 -9.25 4.83
N GLY A 66 -1.49 -8.96 4.41
CA GLY A 66 -0.30 -9.66 4.91
C GLY A 66 -0.10 -9.46 6.40
N ASP A 67 0.63 -10.36 7.04
CA ASP A 67 0.94 -10.25 8.45
C ASP A 67 1.94 -9.12 8.72
N GLY A 68 1.83 -8.53 9.91
CA GLY A 68 2.64 -7.38 10.30
C GLY A 68 2.12 -6.04 9.76
N THR A 69 2.76 -4.98 10.19
CA THR A 69 2.47 -3.60 9.75
C THR A 69 3.77 -2.85 9.52
N MET A 70 3.72 -1.83 8.69
CA MET A 70 4.83 -0.89 8.46
C MET A 70 4.31 0.54 8.60
N THR A 71 5.22 1.48 8.81
CA THR A 71 4.92 2.91 8.76
C THR A 71 5.56 3.55 7.53
N MET A 72 5.19 4.80 7.22
CA MET A 72 5.83 5.53 6.12
C MET A 72 7.34 5.69 6.34
N LEU A 73 7.79 5.82 7.59
CA LEU A 73 9.22 5.90 7.91
C LEU A 73 9.95 4.58 7.63
N ASP A 74 9.29 3.44 7.87
CA ASP A 74 9.88 2.13 7.58
C ASP A 74 10.02 1.92 6.07
N VAL A 75 8.99 2.28 5.31
CA VAL A 75 9.02 2.26 3.84
C VAL A 75 10.15 3.14 3.31
N ALA A 76 10.25 4.37 3.80
CA ALA A 76 11.28 5.31 3.36
C ALA A 76 12.70 4.78 3.61
N ARG A 77 12.94 4.15 4.78
CA ARG A 77 14.25 3.53 5.09
C ARG A 77 14.60 2.44 4.08
N LYS A 78 13.63 1.62 3.66
CA LYS A 78 13.87 0.52 2.70
C LYS A 78 14.27 1.00 1.30
N VAL A 79 13.81 2.17 0.88
CA VAL A 79 14.13 2.73 -0.45
C VAL A 79 15.19 3.84 -0.42
N ASP A 80 15.83 4.05 0.73
CA ASP A 80 16.77 5.15 0.97
C ASP A 80 16.14 6.52 0.58
N GLY A 81 14.90 6.68 1.00
CA GLY A 81 14.05 7.82 0.64
C GLY A 81 14.08 8.92 1.69
N LYS A 82 13.89 10.16 1.24
CA LYS A 82 13.77 11.33 2.11
C LYS A 82 12.32 11.53 2.53
N VAL A 83 12.08 11.80 3.82
CA VAL A 83 10.75 12.09 4.35
C VAL A 83 10.66 13.56 4.72
N LEU A 84 9.74 14.28 4.10
CA LEU A 84 9.40 15.66 4.43
C LEU A 84 8.23 15.67 5.43
N ASP A 85 8.49 16.19 6.62
CA ASP A 85 7.53 16.26 7.71
C ASP A 85 6.81 17.62 7.67
N LEU A 86 5.60 17.64 7.12
CA LEU A 86 4.85 18.86 6.85
C LEU A 86 3.56 18.93 7.68
N PRO A 87 3.17 20.15 8.12
CA PRO A 87 1.86 20.34 8.72
C PRO A 87 0.73 19.92 7.75
N PHE A 88 -0.34 19.34 8.27
CA PHE A 88 -1.45 18.84 7.45
C PHE A 88 -2.05 19.92 6.53
N TRP A 89 -2.18 21.16 7.01
CA TRP A 89 -2.72 22.26 6.21
C TRP A 89 -1.86 22.58 4.98
N VAL A 90 -0.52 22.47 5.10
CA VAL A 90 0.40 22.65 3.96
C VAL A 90 0.15 21.61 2.91
N LEU A 91 0.08 20.33 3.31
CA LEU A 91 -0.20 19.22 2.40
C LEU A 91 -1.57 19.38 1.72
N THR A 92 -2.57 19.86 2.45
CA THR A 92 -3.91 20.10 1.88
C THR A 92 -3.90 21.21 0.83
N ILE A 93 -3.20 22.31 1.10
CA ILE A 93 -3.06 23.41 0.13
C ILE A 93 -2.28 22.92 -1.11
N MET A 94 -1.16 22.24 -0.91
CA MET A 94 -0.37 21.69 -2.02
C MET A 94 -1.19 20.72 -2.87
N GLY A 95 -1.97 19.84 -2.24
CA GLY A 95 -2.82 18.89 -2.94
C GLY A 95 -3.91 19.56 -3.75
N ARG A 96 -4.62 20.54 -3.14
CA ARG A 96 -5.67 21.32 -3.84
C ARG A 96 -5.13 22.16 -4.99
N LEU A 97 -4.01 22.84 -4.77
CA LEU A 97 -3.40 23.67 -5.80
C LEU A 97 -2.84 22.84 -6.95
N GLY A 98 -2.18 21.72 -6.63
CA GLY A 98 -1.69 20.78 -7.63
C GLY A 98 -2.83 20.19 -8.48
N TRP A 99 -3.97 19.84 -7.85
CA TRP A 99 -5.16 19.36 -8.54
C TRP A 99 -5.76 20.43 -9.45
N TRP A 100 -5.91 21.67 -8.96
CA TRP A 100 -6.45 22.80 -9.73
C TRP A 100 -5.57 23.18 -10.92
N LEU A 101 -4.24 23.14 -10.73
CA LEU A 101 -3.26 23.43 -11.80
C LEU A 101 -3.03 22.24 -12.73
N ARG A 102 -3.68 21.09 -12.48
CA ARG A 102 -3.47 19.84 -13.22
C ARG A 102 -2.00 19.39 -13.28
N ILE A 103 -1.24 19.66 -12.23
CA ILE A 103 0.17 19.25 -12.12
C ILE A 103 0.19 17.76 -11.71
N THR A 104 0.11 16.86 -12.71
CA THR A 104 0.05 15.40 -12.50
C THR A 104 1.26 14.83 -11.76
N ILE A 105 2.41 15.50 -11.81
CA ILE A 105 3.61 15.11 -11.05
C ILE A 105 3.41 15.25 -9.53
N LEU A 106 2.57 16.19 -9.09
CA LEU A 106 2.30 16.46 -7.66
C LEU A 106 1.07 15.70 -7.15
N THR A 107 0.10 15.43 -8.01
CA THR A 107 -1.17 14.83 -7.61
C THR A 107 -1.70 13.90 -8.69
N GLU A 108 -1.31 12.62 -8.64
CA GLU A 108 -2.02 11.58 -9.41
C GLU A 108 -3.41 11.28 -8.84
N ALA A 109 -3.78 11.89 -7.70
CA ALA A 109 -5.04 11.64 -7.01
C ALA A 109 -5.49 12.88 -6.21
N ASP A 110 -6.80 12.96 -5.97
CA ASP A 110 -7.45 14.03 -5.18
C ASP A 110 -6.90 14.13 -3.75
N ALA A 111 -7.10 15.30 -3.14
CA ALA A 111 -6.70 15.59 -1.75
C ALA A 111 -7.22 14.59 -0.70
N GLY A 112 -8.24 13.80 -1.03
CA GLY A 112 -8.72 12.68 -0.21
C GLY A 112 -7.66 11.62 0.08
N VAL A 113 -6.67 11.46 -0.78
CA VAL A 113 -5.52 10.56 -0.57
C VAL A 113 -4.67 10.97 0.63
N LEU A 114 -4.73 12.23 1.05
CA LEU A 114 -4.04 12.69 2.27
C LEU A 114 -4.55 11.98 3.55
N ALA A 115 -5.74 11.38 3.52
CA ALA A 115 -6.23 10.55 4.61
C ALA A 115 -5.31 9.34 4.87
N PHE A 116 -4.74 8.74 3.80
CA PHE A 116 -3.83 7.59 3.93
C PHE A 116 -2.49 7.92 4.62
N VAL A 117 -2.04 9.17 4.58
CA VAL A 117 -0.83 9.58 5.30
C VAL A 117 -1.12 10.07 6.73
N ARG A 118 -2.39 10.16 7.12
CA ARG A 118 -2.81 10.62 8.45
C ARG A 118 -3.40 9.52 9.33
N PHE A 119 -4.17 8.58 8.75
CA PHE A 119 -4.92 7.57 9.49
C PHE A 119 -4.38 6.16 9.22
N PRO A 120 -4.51 5.22 10.19
CA PRO A 120 -4.17 3.81 10.00
C PRO A 120 -5.01 3.18 8.88
N TRP A 121 -4.39 2.30 8.11
CA TRP A 121 -5.06 1.47 7.10
C TRP A 121 -4.59 0.02 7.23
N VAL A 122 -5.11 -0.58 8.28
CA VAL A 122 -4.86 -1.97 8.66
C VAL A 122 -6.18 -2.74 8.68
N LEU A 123 -6.12 -4.00 8.32
CA LEU A 123 -7.27 -4.90 8.26
C LEU A 123 -7.04 -6.11 9.15
N ASP A 124 -8.09 -6.58 9.80
CA ASP A 124 -8.07 -7.89 10.45
C ASP A 124 -8.22 -8.99 9.39
N ASN A 125 -7.19 -9.82 9.25
CA ASN A 125 -7.10 -10.94 8.31
C ASN A 125 -7.43 -12.29 8.97
N SER A 126 -7.84 -12.32 10.22
CA SER A 126 -8.06 -13.54 11.01
C SER A 126 -9.13 -14.45 10.40
N ARG A 127 -10.15 -13.88 9.76
CA ARG A 127 -11.20 -14.64 9.11
C ARG A 127 -10.69 -15.48 7.95
N VAL A 128 -9.81 -14.93 7.11
CA VAL A 128 -9.17 -15.65 6.00
C VAL A 128 -8.39 -16.85 6.52
N LYS A 129 -7.59 -16.66 7.56
CA LYS A 129 -6.82 -17.72 8.19
C LYS A 129 -7.71 -18.83 8.74
N ARG A 130 -8.72 -18.46 9.51
CA ARG A 130 -9.60 -19.40 10.19
C ARG A 130 -10.53 -20.16 9.24
N GLU A 131 -11.21 -19.46 8.32
CA GLU A 131 -12.25 -20.07 7.50
C GLU A 131 -11.74 -20.71 6.21
N LEU A 132 -10.60 -20.26 5.67
CA LEU A 132 -10.00 -20.83 4.46
C LEU A 132 -8.82 -21.75 4.78
N GLY A 133 -8.39 -21.87 6.05
CA GLY A 133 -7.16 -22.57 6.42
C GLY A 133 -5.94 -21.98 5.71
N PHE A 134 -5.93 -20.65 5.54
CA PHE A 134 -4.90 -19.97 4.76
C PHE A 134 -3.79 -19.41 5.65
N THR A 135 -2.56 -19.64 5.24
CA THR A 135 -1.37 -19.01 5.82
C THR A 135 -0.74 -18.14 4.75
N TYR A 136 -0.52 -16.87 5.04
CA TYR A 136 0.14 -15.94 4.13
C TYR A 136 1.57 -16.39 3.87
N GLN A 137 1.99 -16.38 2.62
CA GLN A 137 3.35 -16.71 2.21
C GLN A 137 4.29 -15.52 2.42
N TYR A 138 3.73 -14.31 2.35
CA TYR A 138 4.47 -13.07 2.47
C TYR A 138 3.92 -12.21 3.60
N THR A 139 4.81 -11.68 4.42
CA THR A 139 4.46 -10.62 5.37
C THR A 139 4.25 -9.30 4.63
N THR A 140 3.68 -8.30 5.31
CA THR A 140 3.57 -6.91 4.81
C THR A 140 4.93 -6.38 4.33
N GLU A 141 6.00 -6.65 5.06
CA GLU A 141 7.35 -6.24 4.72
C GLU A 141 7.87 -6.95 3.47
N GLN A 142 7.71 -8.27 3.38
CA GLN A 142 8.15 -9.05 2.23
C GLN A 142 7.39 -8.69 0.94
N ALA A 143 6.10 -8.35 1.03
CA ALA A 143 5.33 -7.87 -0.11
C ALA A 143 5.89 -6.54 -0.67
N LEU A 144 6.33 -5.64 0.22
CA LEU A 144 7.00 -4.40 -0.18
C LEU A 144 8.37 -4.69 -0.80
N ASP A 145 9.17 -5.58 -0.19
CA ASP A 145 10.50 -5.95 -0.70
C ASP A 145 10.43 -6.53 -2.11
N ALA A 146 9.46 -7.42 -2.37
CA ALA A 146 9.23 -7.98 -3.70
C ALA A 146 8.91 -6.89 -4.75
N ALA A 147 8.11 -5.89 -4.36
CA ALA A 147 7.76 -4.77 -5.24
C ALA A 147 8.96 -3.82 -5.50
N ILE A 148 9.80 -3.59 -4.49
CA ILE A 148 11.04 -2.79 -4.62
C ILE A 148 12.04 -3.49 -5.53
N GLU A 149 12.26 -4.79 -5.31
CA GLU A 149 13.21 -5.59 -6.07
C GLU A 149 12.90 -5.57 -7.56
N ALA A 150 11.63 -5.78 -7.91
CA ALA A 150 11.17 -5.77 -9.31
C ALA A 150 11.38 -4.40 -10.00
N ARG A 151 11.53 -3.31 -9.24
CA ARG A 151 11.70 -1.95 -9.78
C ARG A 151 13.08 -1.34 -9.55
N LYS A 152 14.01 -2.06 -8.96
CA LYS A 152 15.41 -1.60 -8.80
C LYS A 152 16.04 -1.02 -10.08
N PRO A 153 15.83 -1.61 -11.27
CA PRO A 153 16.37 -1.03 -12.51
C PRO A 153 15.86 0.38 -12.80
N GLN A 154 14.57 0.65 -12.48
CA GLN A 154 13.96 1.97 -12.68
C GLN A 154 14.47 3.01 -11.67
N LEU A 155 14.75 2.58 -10.42
CA LEU A 155 15.33 3.44 -9.38
C LEU A 155 16.81 3.78 -9.66
N ALA A 156 17.54 2.90 -10.31
CA ALA A 156 18.94 3.13 -10.69
C ALA A 156 19.06 4.12 -11.85
N GLY A 157 18.15 4.07 -12.84
CA GLY A 157 18.14 4.98 -14.00
C GLY A 157 17.71 6.42 -13.68
N ALA A 158 17.09 6.68 -12.52
CA ALA A 158 16.70 8.02 -12.09
C ALA A 158 17.83 8.80 -11.38
N LYS A 159 19.08 8.30 -11.44
CA LYS A 159 20.29 8.94 -10.85
C LYS A 159 21.08 9.80 -11.85
N THR A 160 20.63 9.87 -13.11
CA THR A 160 21.26 10.71 -14.15
C THR A 160 20.41 11.99 -14.39
#